data_5e48400e72a71ffc097aa8a638715327
#
_entry.id   5e48400e72a71ffc097aa8a638715327
#
_cell.length_a   1.000
_cell.length_b   1.000
_cell.length_c   1.000
_cell.angle_alpha   90.00
_cell.angle_beta   90.00
_cell.angle_gamma   90.00
#
_symmetry.space_group_name_H-M   'P 1'
#
loop_
_entity.id
_entity.type
_entity.pdbx_description
1 polymer ?
#
loop_
_entity_poly.entity_id
_entity_poly.type
_entity_poly.pdbx_seq_one_letter_code
_entity_poly.pdbx_strand_id
1 'polypeptide(L)'
;TRDPREALTRGALDVAVGYFPRVVAALEQGADEAAFYRERLHEDRYVAVMRPDHPLAQPGALTLAAYCQARHLLVSFTGRPVGFVDEALAKLGLSRHVAMTVNQFYTAGRVVTSTDLLAVLPLGFVPMTGMAEQLAVRDIPLDLHTVEIDALWHRDTQHLASHVWLRDQLQQAAHNSNL
;
A
#
# COMPACT_ATOMS: atom_id res chain seq x y z
N THR A 1 2.13 11.34 8.62
CA THR A 1 1.40 10.94 9.84
C THR A 1 0.46 9.78 9.53
N ARG A 2 0.20 8.89 10.49
CA ARG A 2 -0.72 7.76 10.31
C ARG A 2 -2.19 8.12 10.53
N ASP A 3 -2.42 9.18 11.27
CA ASP A 3 -3.74 9.76 11.51
C ASP A 3 -3.66 11.27 11.30
N PRO A 4 -4.24 11.80 10.23
CA PRO A 4 -4.17 13.22 9.91
C PRO A 4 -5.27 14.05 10.57
N ARG A 5 -6.25 13.44 11.25
CA ARG A 5 -7.46 14.12 11.71
C ARG A 5 -7.18 15.33 12.61
N GLU A 6 -6.25 15.20 13.56
CA GLU A 6 -5.89 16.31 14.44
C GLU A 6 -5.31 17.50 13.66
N ALA A 7 -4.44 17.23 12.66
CA ALA A 7 -3.85 18.29 11.85
C ALA A 7 -4.88 18.96 10.93
N LEU A 8 -5.81 18.19 10.37
CA LEU A 8 -6.94 18.71 9.59
C LEU A 8 -7.87 19.58 10.44
N THR A 9 -8.22 19.14 11.66
CA THR A 9 -9.09 19.88 12.57
C THR A 9 -8.49 21.24 12.99
N ARG A 10 -7.16 21.28 13.18
CA ARG A 10 -6.46 22.52 13.55
C ARG A 10 -6.14 23.43 12.35
N GLY A 11 -6.50 23.03 11.13
CA GLY A 11 -6.14 23.77 9.91
C GLY A 11 -4.63 23.77 9.62
N ALA A 12 -3.86 22.85 10.19
CA ALA A 12 -2.45 22.67 9.88
C ALA A 12 -2.24 21.89 8.57
N LEU A 13 -3.29 21.19 8.11
CA LEU A 13 -3.41 20.56 6.81
C LEU A 13 -4.76 20.92 6.21
N ASP A 14 -4.80 21.18 4.92
CA ASP A 14 -6.03 21.41 4.15
C ASP A 14 -6.66 20.10 3.67
N VAL A 15 -5.82 19.19 3.18
CA VAL A 15 -6.19 17.85 2.68
C VAL A 15 -5.08 16.87 3.04
N ALA A 16 -5.42 15.67 3.42
CA ALA A 16 -4.50 14.56 3.58
C ALA A 16 -4.76 13.51 2.51
N VAL A 17 -3.74 13.13 1.76
CA VAL A 17 -3.82 12.06 0.76
C VAL A 17 -2.93 10.91 1.18
N GLY A 18 -3.47 9.68 1.18
CA GLY A 18 -2.70 8.50 1.54
C GLY A 18 -3.53 7.27 1.89
N TYR A 19 -2.85 6.27 2.42
CA TYR A 19 -3.45 5.03 2.94
C TYR A 19 -3.74 5.16 4.43
N PHE A 20 -5.02 5.24 4.80
CA PHE A 20 -5.49 5.50 6.17
C PHE A 20 -6.47 4.44 6.68
N PRO A 21 -6.17 3.12 6.65
CA PRO A 21 -7.15 2.07 6.90
C PRO A 21 -7.84 2.18 8.27
N ARG A 22 -7.13 2.63 9.31
CA ARG A 22 -7.71 2.80 10.65
C ARG A 22 -8.65 3.99 10.74
N VAL A 23 -8.34 5.08 10.04
CA VAL A 23 -9.19 6.27 10.01
C VAL A 23 -10.46 5.96 9.22
N VAL A 24 -10.30 5.32 8.06
CA VAL A 24 -11.42 4.89 7.21
C VAL A 24 -12.36 3.97 7.98
N ALA A 25 -11.85 2.93 8.63
CA ALA A 25 -12.66 2.03 9.44
C ALA A 25 -13.38 2.74 10.60
N ALA A 26 -12.74 3.73 11.23
CA ALA A 26 -13.37 4.54 12.29
C ALA A 26 -14.51 5.42 11.74
N LEU A 27 -14.31 6.06 10.57
CA LEU A 27 -15.35 6.85 9.91
C LEU A 27 -16.55 5.98 9.51
N GLU A 28 -16.32 4.79 8.95
CA GLU A 28 -17.37 3.84 8.57
C GLU A 28 -18.15 3.32 9.78
N GLN A 29 -17.56 3.32 10.98
CA GLN A 29 -18.22 3.00 12.24
C GLN A 29 -18.92 4.21 12.90
N GLY A 30 -18.96 5.36 12.23
CA GLY A 30 -19.60 6.58 12.69
C GLY A 30 -18.74 7.44 13.63
N ALA A 31 -17.47 7.08 13.84
CA ALA A 31 -16.55 7.92 14.61
C ALA A 31 -16.14 9.14 13.79
N ASP A 32 -16.42 10.35 14.30
CA ASP A 32 -16.07 11.62 13.65
C ASP A 32 -16.67 11.82 12.23
N GLU A 33 -17.65 11.01 11.82
CA GLU A 33 -18.32 11.08 10.51
C GLU A 33 -18.87 12.50 10.22
N ALA A 34 -19.30 13.18 11.27
CA ALA A 34 -19.78 14.55 11.17
C ALA A 34 -18.68 15.60 10.92
N ALA A 35 -17.41 15.29 11.16
CA ALA A 35 -16.29 16.25 11.09
C ALA A 35 -15.43 16.11 9.82
N PHE A 36 -15.39 14.93 9.21
CA PHE A 36 -14.51 14.67 8.07
C PHE A 36 -15.27 14.14 6.88
N TYR A 37 -14.79 14.53 5.71
CA TYR A 37 -15.16 13.93 4.44
C TYR A 37 -14.01 13.05 3.94
N ARG A 38 -14.38 11.99 3.22
CA ARG A 38 -13.49 11.06 2.56
C ARG A 38 -13.88 10.93 1.10
N GLU A 39 -12.88 10.82 0.26
CA GLU A 39 -13.04 10.45 -1.14
C GLU A 39 -11.94 9.48 -1.54
N ARG A 40 -12.32 8.34 -2.14
CA ARG A 40 -11.36 7.39 -2.69
C ARG A 40 -10.81 7.94 -3.99
N LEU A 41 -9.50 8.16 -4.03
CA LEU A 41 -8.79 8.62 -5.23
C LEU A 41 -8.33 7.46 -6.11
N HIS A 42 -7.86 6.38 -5.48
CA HIS A 42 -7.29 5.23 -6.19
C HIS A 42 -7.46 3.96 -5.37
N GLU A 43 -7.62 2.83 -6.09
CA GLU A 43 -7.61 1.50 -5.50
C GLU A 43 -6.57 0.66 -6.22
N ASP A 44 -5.74 -0.04 -5.46
CA ASP A 44 -4.66 -0.86 -5.97
C ASP A 44 -4.67 -2.23 -5.31
N ARG A 45 -3.97 -3.18 -5.91
CA ARG A 45 -3.80 -4.54 -5.38
C ARG A 45 -2.36 -4.81 -5.03
N TYR A 46 -2.14 -5.70 -4.11
CA TYR A 46 -0.79 -6.18 -3.80
C TYR A 46 -0.33 -7.25 -4.78
N VAL A 47 0.94 -7.21 -5.13
CA VAL A 47 1.63 -8.19 -5.97
C VAL A 47 2.92 -8.67 -5.32
N ALA A 48 3.31 -9.90 -5.63
CA ALA A 48 4.64 -10.40 -5.31
C ALA A 48 5.61 -10.01 -6.41
N VAL A 49 6.76 -9.46 -6.02
CA VAL A 49 7.85 -9.11 -6.95
C VAL A 49 9.11 -9.88 -6.59
N MET A 50 9.84 -10.29 -7.60
CA MET A 50 11.09 -11.05 -7.52
C MET A 50 11.93 -10.82 -8.77
N ARG A 51 13.20 -11.24 -8.77
CA ARG A 51 14.02 -11.22 -9.99
C ARG A 51 13.41 -12.14 -11.07
N PRO A 52 13.61 -11.86 -12.38
CA PRO A 52 12.95 -12.60 -13.46
C PRO A 52 13.31 -14.09 -13.51
N ASP A 53 14.53 -14.43 -13.15
CA ASP A 53 15.06 -15.80 -13.12
C ASP A 53 14.87 -16.52 -11.75
N HIS A 54 14.08 -15.95 -10.86
CA HIS A 54 13.70 -16.62 -9.60
C HIS A 54 12.85 -17.86 -9.91
N PRO A 55 13.07 -19.01 -9.21
CA PRO A 55 12.30 -20.24 -9.46
C PRO A 55 10.78 -20.03 -9.38
N LEU A 56 10.31 -19.16 -8.48
CA LEU A 56 8.89 -18.86 -8.29
C LEU A 56 8.34 -17.83 -9.29
N ALA A 57 9.17 -17.30 -10.18
CA ALA A 57 8.72 -16.39 -11.23
C ALA A 57 8.04 -17.13 -12.40
N GLN A 58 8.17 -18.44 -12.49
CA GLN A 58 7.49 -19.22 -13.53
C GLN A 58 5.96 -19.23 -13.28
N PRO A 59 5.14 -19.21 -14.35
CA PRO A 59 3.69 -19.31 -14.22
C PRO A 59 3.27 -20.53 -13.38
N GLY A 60 2.42 -20.32 -12.37
CA GLY A 60 1.91 -21.37 -11.50
C GLY A 60 2.89 -21.87 -10.41
N ALA A 61 4.15 -21.41 -10.41
CA ALA A 61 5.13 -21.83 -9.40
C ALA A 61 4.89 -21.20 -8.02
N LEU A 62 4.31 -20.00 -7.95
CA LEU A 62 4.05 -19.28 -6.71
C LEU A 62 2.77 -19.78 -6.03
N THR A 63 2.81 -21.00 -5.52
CA THR A 63 1.73 -21.55 -4.66
C THR A 63 1.83 -20.99 -3.24
N LEU A 64 0.76 -21.11 -2.43
CA LEU A 64 0.77 -20.67 -1.03
C LEU A 64 1.88 -21.35 -0.22
N ALA A 65 2.08 -22.64 -0.42
CA ALA A 65 3.15 -23.39 0.25
C ALA A 65 4.54 -22.88 -0.15
N ALA A 66 4.78 -22.68 -1.46
CA ALA A 66 6.04 -22.14 -1.95
C ALA A 66 6.28 -20.70 -1.48
N TYR A 67 5.23 -19.87 -1.41
CA TYR A 67 5.27 -18.53 -0.86
C TYR A 67 5.72 -18.54 0.61
N CYS A 68 5.13 -19.39 1.45
CA CYS A 68 5.50 -19.50 2.86
C CYS A 68 6.94 -19.99 3.08
N GLN A 69 7.45 -20.85 2.19
CA GLN A 69 8.83 -21.39 2.26
C GLN A 69 9.88 -20.42 1.74
N ALA A 70 9.50 -19.45 0.93
CA ALA A 70 10.40 -18.46 0.37
C ALA A 70 10.95 -17.52 1.45
N ARG A 71 12.05 -16.84 1.12
CA ARG A 71 12.61 -15.76 1.95
C ARG A 71 12.04 -14.42 1.49
N HIS A 72 11.60 -13.61 2.44
CA HIS A 72 10.91 -12.37 2.14
C HIS A 72 11.69 -11.13 2.56
N LEU A 73 11.58 -10.09 1.74
CA LEU A 73 11.85 -8.71 2.09
C LEU A 73 10.54 -8.02 2.42
N LEU A 74 10.45 -7.39 3.57
CA LEU A 74 9.30 -6.61 4.00
C LEU A 74 9.62 -5.12 3.93
N VAL A 75 8.77 -4.34 3.26
CA VAL A 75 8.78 -2.88 3.37
C VAL A 75 8.05 -2.50 4.65
N SER A 76 8.79 -2.03 5.64
CA SER A 76 8.28 -1.68 6.97
C SER A 76 8.76 -0.30 7.40
N PHE A 77 7.85 0.67 7.43
CA PHE A 77 8.14 2.03 7.90
C PHE A 77 8.41 2.11 9.41
N THR A 78 8.14 1.04 10.15
CA THR A 78 8.38 0.94 11.60
C THR A 78 9.57 0.07 11.95
N GLY A 79 10.18 -0.59 10.97
CA GLY A 79 11.23 -1.57 11.17
C GLY A 79 10.76 -2.90 11.79
N ARG A 80 9.47 -3.06 12.08
CA ARG A 80 8.95 -4.34 12.61
C ARG A 80 8.94 -5.39 11.49
N PRO A 81 9.37 -6.64 11.76
CA PRO A 81 9.40 -7.72 10.77
C PRO A 81 8.04 -8.40 10.59
N VAL A 82 6.94 -7.71 10.91
CA VAL A 82 5.57 -8.18 10.80
C VAL A 82 4.72 -7.12 10.11
N GLY A 83 3.90 -7.52 9.15
CA GLY A 83 2.99 -6.67 8.40
C GLY A 83 1.66 -7.38 8.09
N PHE A 84 0.81 -6.74 7.29
CA PHE A 84 -0.53 -7.22 6.96
C PHE A 84 -0.55 -8.62 6.29
N VAL A 85 0.49 -8.97 5.53
CA VAL A 85 0.63 -10.33 4.95
C VAL A 85 0.82 -11.35 6.07
N ASP A 86 1.60 -11.02 7.10
CA ASP A 86 1.85 -11.90 8.23
C ASP A 86 0.57 -12.10 9.06
N GLU A 87 -0.25 -11.05 9.18
CA GLU A 87 -1.57 -11.11 9.80
C GLU A 87 -2.54 -11.99 8.99
N ALA A 88 -2.51 -11.90 7.65
CA ALA A 88 -3.32 -12.74 6.78
C ALA A 88 -2.89 -14.22 6.85
N LEU A 89 -1.59 -14.49 6.84
CA LEU A 89 -1.07 -15.86 7.00
C LEU A 89 -1.42 -16.45 8.36
N ALA A 90 -1.33 -15.67 9.43
CA ALA A 90 -1.66 -16.13 10.79
C ALA A 90 -3.13 -16.56 10.91
N LYS A 91 -4.08 -15.93 10.21
CA LYS A 91 -5.49 -16.36 10.16
C LYS A 91 -5.65 -17.75 9.54
N LEU A 92 -4.70 -18.18 8.71
CA LEU A 92 -4.66 -19.52 8.10
C LEU A 92 -3.78 -20.50 8.89
N GLY A 93 -3.23 -20.11 10.04
CA GLY A 93 -2.28 -20.90 10.80
C GLY A 93 -0.91 -21.03 10.13
N LEU A 94 -0.58 -20.13 9.19
CA LEU A 94 0.66 -20.14 8.42
C LEU A 94 1.57 -18.98 8.82
N SER A 95 2.82 -19.07 8.40
CA SER A 95 3.83 -18.02 8.57
C SER A 95 4.79 -18.02 7.40
N ARG A 96 5.58 -16.95 7.28
CA ARG A 96 6.68 -16.83 6.31
C ARG A 96 7.97 -16.37 6.99
N HIS A 97 9.10 -16.50 6.32
CA HIS A 97 10.37 -16.05 6.81
C HIS A 97 10.71 -14.65 6.25
N VAL A 98 10.56 -13.61 7.06
CA VAL A 98 11.03 -12.26 6.75
C VAL A 98 12.53 -12.18 7.04
N ALA A 99 13.35 -12.26 5.98
CA ALA A 99 14.80 -12.26 6.07
C ALA A 99 15.40 -10.84 6.17
N MET A 100 14.68 -9.82 5.66
CA MET A 100 15.11 -8.44 5.62
C MET A 100 13.92 -7.48 5.72
N THR A 101 14.14 -6.34 6.35
CA THR A 101 13.22 -5.20 6.31
C THR A 101 13.91 -3.98 5.72
N VAL A 102 13.17 -3.22 4.91
CA VAL A 102 13.57 -1.91 4.39
C VAL A 102 12.42 -0.92 4.62
N ASN A 103 12.68 0.37 4.54
CA ASN A 103 11.67 1.39 4.80
C ASN A 103 11.20 2.15 3.54
N GLN A 104 11.63 1.69 2.36
CA GLN A 104 11.29 2.33 1.08
C GLN A 104 11.09 1.29 -0.03
N PHE A 105 10.09 1.52 -0.88
CA PHE A 105 9.80 0.66 -2.04
C PHE A 105 10.93 0.66 -3.07
N TYR A 106 11.58 1.81 -3.29
CA TYR A 106 12.75 1.91 -4.18
C TYR A 106 13.88 0.96 -3.74
N THR A 107 14.21 0.96 -2.44
CA THR A 107 15.23 0.05 -1.90
C THR A 107 14.79 -1.42 -2.04
N ALA A 108 13.51 -1.71 -1.82
CA ALA A 108 12.98 -3.06 -2.00
C ALA A 108 13.19 -3.57 -3.43
N GLY A 109 12.84 -2.76 -4.45
CA GLY A 109 13.06 -3.11 -5.85
C GLY A 109 14.51 -3.46 -6.16
N ARG A 110 15.46 -2.63 -5.71
CA ARG A 110 16.89 -2.85 -5.93
C ARG A 110 17.42 -4.12 -5.25
N VAL A 111 17.00 -4.39 -4.03
CA VAL A 111 17.44 -5.59 -3.30
C VAL A 111 16.89 -6.85 -3.95
N VAL A 112 15.60 -6.83 -4.32
CA VAL A 112 14.94 -7.99 -4.91
C VAL A 112 15.54 -8.38 -6.28
N THR A 113 15.92 -7.42 -7.11
CA THR A 113 16.56 -7.71 -8.41
C THR A 113 17.90 -8.41 -8.28
N SER A 114 18.58 -8.31 -7.13
CA SER A 114 19.93 -8.84 -6.89
C SER A 114 19.97 -10.01 -5.89
N THR A 115 18.81 -10.50 -5.45
CA THR A 115 18.71 -11.56 -4.43
C THR A 115 17.60 -12.56 -4.74
N ASP A 116 17.53 -13.63 -3.94
CA ASP A 116 16.43 -14.62 -3.96
C ASP A 116 15.30 -14.24 -3.00
N LEU A 117 15.15 -12.94 -2.70
CA LEU A 117 14.07 -12.48 -1.84
C LEU A 117 12.82 -12.14 -2.67
N LEU A 118 11.65 -12.43 -2.11
CA LEU A 118 10.37 -11.93 -2.58
C LEU A 118 9.98 -10.69 -1.79
N ALA A 119 9.41 -9.69 -2.45
CA ALA A 119 8.74 -8.59 -1.76
C ALA A 119 7.27 -8.51 -2.18
N VAL A 120 6.45 -7.92 -1.32
CA VAL A 120 5.06 -7.59 -1.62
C VAL A 120 4.94 -6.09 -1.70
N LEU A 121 4.46 -5.60 -2.84
CA LEU A 121 4.28 -4.18 -3.15
C LEU A 121 2.88 -3.95 -3.70
N PRO A 122 2.28 -2.76 -3.53
CA PRO A 122 1.16 -2.35 -4.37
C PRO A 122 1.62 -2.33 -5.85
N LEU A 123 0.76 -2.76 -6.76
CA LEU A 123 1.10 -2.88 -8.18
C LEU A 123 1.57 -1.54 -8.76
N GLY A 124 0.88 -0.44 -8.45
CA GLY A 124 1.23 0.92 -8.90
C GLY A 124 2.59 1.42 -8.39
N PHE A 125 3.14 0.81 -7.33
CA PHE A 125 4.49 1.14 -6.85
C PHE A 125 5.61 0.37 -7.57
N VAL A 126 5.29 -0.64 -8.36
CA VAL A 126 6.31 -1.39 -9.12
C VAL A 126 7.10 -0.48 -10.08
N PRO A 127 6.48 0.38 -10.90
CA PRO A 127 7.21 1.36 -11.71
C PRO A 127 8.06 2.32 -10.88
N MET A 128 7.57 2.74 -9.72
CA MET A 128 8.25 3.69 -8.81
C MET A 128 9.52 3.10 -8.16
N THR A 129 9.72 1.78 -8.23
CA THR A 129 10.98 1.15 -7.80
C THR A 129 12.15 1.53 -8.71
N GLY A 130 11.87 2.02 -9.92
CA GLY A 130 12.87 2.24 -10.97
C GLY A 130 13.47 0.95 -11.55
N MET A 131 12.87 -0.22 -11.20
CA MET A 131 13.35 -1.56 -11.57
C MET A 131 12.28 -2.40 -12.25
N ALA A 132 11.17 -1.81 -12.72
CA ALA A 132 10.00 -2.54 -13.21
C ALA A 132 10.35 -3.58 -14.28
N GLU A 133 11.23 -3.23 -15.24
CA GLU A 133 11.67 -4.14 -16.32
C GLU A 133 12.56 -5.29 -15.83
N GLN A 134 13.11 -5.17 -14.63
CA GLN A 134 13.99 -6.15 -14.00
C GLN A 134 13.27 -6.95 -12.91
N LEU A 135 11.95 -6.81 -12.81
CA LEU A 135 11.13 -7.50 -11.84
C LEU A 135 10.11 -8.41 -12.53
N ALA A 136 10.04 -9.66 -12.10
CA ALA A 136 8.90 -10.51 -12.35
C ALA A 136 7.80 -10.16 -11.34
N VAL A 137 6.59 -9.87 -11.84
CA VAL A 137 5.40 -9.56 -11.05
C VAL A 137 4.48 -10.76 -11.10
N ARG A 138 3.99 -11.22 -9.95
CA ARG A 138 3.06 -12.35 -9.81
C ARG A 138 1.95 -12.01 -8.82
N ASP A 139 0.78 -12.61 -9.03
CA ASP A 139 -0.29 -12.55 -8.07
C ASP A 139 0.10 -13.28 -6.79
N ILE A 140 -0.30 -12.72 -5.65
CA ILE A 140 -0.02 -13.33 -4.35
C ILE A 140 -1.04 -14.45 -4.13
N PRO A 141 -0.62 -15.64 -3.69
CA PRO A 141 -1.54 -16.76 -3.44
C PRO A 141 -2.27 -16.61 -2.08
N LEU A 142 -2.75 -15.40 -1.80
CA LEU A 142 -3.47 -15.02 -0.58
C LEU A 142 -4.54 -14.02 -0.94
N ASP A 143 -5.69 -14.12 -0.30
CA ASP A 143 -6.70 -13.09 -0.34
C ASP A 143 -6.27 -11.95 0.59
N LEU A 144 -5.90 -10.82 0.01
CA LEU A 144 -5.48 -9.61 0.71
C LEU A 144 -6.46 -8.48 0.41
N HIS A 145 -6.68 -7.63 1.39
CA HIS A 145 -7.43 -6.40 1.15
C HIS A 145 -6.72 -5.51 0.13
N THR A 146 -7.49 -4.72 -0.60
CA THR A 146 -6.96 -3.73 -1.56
C THR A 146 -6.30 -2.56 -0.84
N VAL A 147 -5.42 -1.86 -1.55
CA VAL A 147 -4.82 -0.61 -1.10
C VAL A 147 -5.71 0.52 -1.56
N GLU A 148 -6.40 1.17 -0.65
CA GLU A 148 -7.22 2.33 -0.95
C GLU A 148 -6.45 3.60 -0.61
N ILE A 149 -6.22 4.43 -1.62
CA ILE A 149 -5.64 5.77 -1.43
C ILE A 149 -6.79 6.76 -1.37
N ASP A 150 -6.93 7.40 -0.22
CA ASP A 150 -8.02 8.31 0.07
C ASP A 150 -7.52 9.75 0.20
N ALA A 151 -8.37 10.70 -0.17
CA ALA A 151 -8.31 12.08 0.25
C ALA A 151 -9.22 12.26 1.47
N LEU A 152 -8.72 12.91 2.52
CA LEU A 152 -9.44 13.26 3.73
C LEU A 152 -9.35 14.76 3.96
N TRP A 153 -10.45 15.41 4.35
CA TRP A 153 -10.47 16.83 4.70
C TRP A 153 -11.52 17.13 5.77
N HIS A 154 -11.34 18.24 6.48
CA HIS A 154 -12.29 18.68 7.47
C HIS A 154 -13.54 19.30 6.82
N ARG A 155 -14.74 19.10 7.39
CA ARG A 155 -16.00 19.59 6.82
C ARG A 155 -16.04 21.09 6.62
N ASP A 156 -15.39 21.86 7.49
CA ASP A 156 -15.40 23.32 7.43
C ASP A 156 -14.75 23.85 6.13
N THR A 157 -13.90 23.05 5.49
CA THR A 157 -13.25 23.40 4.23
C THR A 157 -14.00 22.90 3.00
N GLN A 158 -15.12 22.18 3.18
CA GLN A 158 -15.87 21.50 2.11
C GLN A 158 -16.25 22.44 0.95
N HIS A 159 -16.68 23.65 1.27
CA HIS A 159 -17.24 24.61 0.30
C HIS A 159 -16.26 25.76 -0.03
N LEU A 160 -15.05 25.76 0.50
CA LEU A 160 -14.05 26.78 0.17
C LEU A 160 -13.55 26.55 -1.26
N ALA A 161 -13.64 27.57 -2.11
CA ALA A 161 -13.34 27.46 -3.55
C ALA A 161 -11.94 26.91 -3.84
N SER A 162 -10.92 27.35 -3.05
CA SER A 162 -9.54 26.84 -3.18
C SER A 162 -9.43 25.36 -2.84
N HIS A 163 -10.18 24.88 -1.84
CA HIS A 163 -10.17 23.48 -1.43
C HIS A 163 -10.95 22.59 -2.41
N VAL A 164 -12.07 23.09 -2.97
CA VAL A 164 -12.79 22.42 -4.05
C VAL A 164 -11.86 22.25 -5.24
N TRP A 165 -11.22 23.33 -5.70
CA TRP A 165 -10.26 23.27 -6.81
C TRP A 165 -9.13 22.26 -6.55
N LEU A 166 -8.56 22.27 -5.33
CA LEU A 166 -7.47 21.33 -4.97
C LEU A 166 -7.94 19.87 -5.06
N ARG A 167 -9.13 19.55 -4.55
CA ARG A 167 -9.69 18.18 -4.63
C ARG A 167 -9.95 17.76 -6.06
N ASP A 168 -10.49 18.66 -6.90
CA ASP A 168 -10.70 18.39 -8.32
C ASP A 168 -9.37 18.08 -9.03
N GLN A 169 -8.28 18.81 -8.70
CA GLN A 169 -6.95 18.52 -9.24
C GLN A 169 -6.42 17.14 -8.77
N LEU A 170 -6.64 16.77 -7.52
CA LEU A 170 -6.25 15.47 -6.98
C LEU A 170 -7.00 14.34 -7.69
N GLN A 171 -8.29 14.48 -7.91
CA GLN A 171 -9.10 13.53 -8.67
C GLN A 171 -8.61 13.38 -10.12
N GLN A 172 -8.39 14.50 -10.81
CA GLN A 172 -7.89 14.50 -12.19
C GLN A 172 -6.52 13.81 -12.25
N ALA A 173 -5.63 14.10 -11.31
CA ALA A 173 -4.32 13.46 -11.23
C ALA A 173 -4.44 11.96 -11.00
N ALA A 174 -5.33 11.52 -10.11
CA ALA A 174 -5.56 10.11 -9.82
C ALA A 174 -6.11 9.36 -11.04
N HIS A 175 -7.04 9.96 -11.80
CA HIS A 175 -7.58 9.39 -13.05
C HIS A 175 -6.54 9.30 -14.16
N ASN A 176 -5.67 10.30 -14.29
CA ASN A 176 -4.65 10.37 -15.33
C ASN A 176 -3.43 9.50 -15.04
N SER A 177 -3.23 9.13 -13.79
CA SER A 177 -2.03 8.40 -13.37
C SER A 177 -2.04 6.92 -13.77
N ASN A 178 -3.12 6.36 -14.29
CA ASN A 178 -3.22 4.94 -14.69
C ASN A 178 -2.38 4.00 -13.79
N LEU A 179 -2.33 4.33 -12.50
CA LEU A 179 -1.58 3.58 -11.48
C LEU A 179 -2.29 2.27 -11.18
#